data_e0ae3bc593c6742738297d4abfbdb090
#
_entry.id   e0ae3bc593c6742738297d4abfbdb090
#
_cell.length_a   1.000
_cell.length_b   1.000
_cell.length_c   1.000
_cell.angle_alpha   90.00
_cell.angle_beta   90.00
_cell.angle_gamma   90.00
#
_symmetry.space_group_name_H-M   'P 1'
#
loop_
_entity.id
_entity.type
_entity.pdbx_description
1 polymer ?
#
loop_
_entity_poly.entity_id
_entity_poly.type
_entity_poly.pdbx_seq_one_letter_code
_entity_poly.pdbx_strand_id
1 'polypeptide(L)'
;MAMAMTNKFGIEVKAEARAALKKLPPDVCREIGYRLHLLQQDFSGEVKKLKGSQNEYRLRVGDYRVLFELVGRRIVVYTVGQRKDIYR
;
A
#
# COMPACT_ATOMS: atom_id res chain seq x y z
N MET A 1 -15.97 15.75 19.78
CA MET A 1 -15.76 15.56 19.21
C MET A 1 -15.29 14.73 18.70
N ALA A 2 -15.45 14.20 18.51
CA ALA A 2 -15.06 13.28 17.99
C ALA A 2 -14.22 13.45 17.08
N MET A 3 -13.52 13.48 16.98
CA MET A 3 -12.91 13.58 16.14
C MET A 3 -12.67 12.63 15.54
N ALA A 4 -13.24 12.35 15.13
CA ALA A 4 -13.14 11.31 14.35
C ALA A 4 -11.90 11.27 13.70
N MET A 5 -11.33 10.18 13.66
CA MET A 5 -10.24 10.06 12.97
C MET A 5 -10.59 9.94 11.61
N THR A 6 -10.63 10.94 10.89
CA THR A 6 -10.94 10.92 9.48
C THR A 6 -9.69 10.60 8.71
N ASN A 7 -9.70 9.56 7.93
CA ASN A 7 -8.59 9.24 7.06
C ASN A 7 -8.50 10.29 5.97
N LYS A 8 -7.31 10.72 5.66
CA LYS A 8 -7.11 11.69 4.61
C LYS A 8 -7.24 11.07 3.22
N PHE A 9 -7.03 9.76 3.13
CA PHE A 9 -7.09 9.06 1.86
C PHE A 9 -8.01 7.87 1.94
N GLY A 10 -8.71 7.58 0.86
CA GLY A 10 -9.42 6.32 0.74
C GLY A 10 -8.47 5.23 0.30
N ILE A 11 -8.90 3.99 0.39
CA ILE A 11 -8.06 2.90 -0.06
C ILE A 11 -8.89 1.87 -0.80
N GLU A 12 -8.33 1.38 -1.87
CA GLU A 12 -8.93 0.32 -2.67
C GLU A 12 -7.83 -0.69 -2.94
N VAL A 13 -8.12 -1.98 -2.76
CA VAL A 13 -7.15 -3.04 -3.03
C VAL A 13 -7.71 -3.83 -4.21
N LYS A 14 -7.00 -3.82 -5.32
CA LYS A 14 -7.46 -4.53 -6.51
C LYS A 14 -7.45 -6.03 -6.27
N ALA A 15 -8.27 -6.74 -7.03
CA ALA A 15 -8.43 -8.17 -6.84
C ALA A 15 -7.11 -8.91 -6.91
N GLU A 16 -6.24 -8.51 -7.83
CA GLU A 16 -4.93 -9.15 -7.98
C GLU A 16 -4.08 -8.96 -6.73
N ALA A 17 -4.07 -7.75 -6.18
CA ALA A 17 -3.31 -7.47 -4.97
C ALA A 17 -3.91 -8.21 -3.78
N ARG A 18 -5.23 -8.29 -3.74
CA ARG A 18 -5.89 -9.00 -2.66
C ARG A 18 -5.56 -10.49 -2.69
N ALA A 19 -5.52 -11.07 -3.89
CA ALA A 19 -5.15 -12.47 -4.03
C ALA A 19 -3.72 -12.70 -3.59
N ALA A 20 -2.83 -11.76 -3.91
CA ALA A 20 -1.44 -11.87 -3.49
C ALA A 20 -1.32 -11.81 -1.97
N LEU A 21 -2.07 -10.94 -1.33
CA LEU A 21 -2.05 -10.81 0.11
C LEU A 21 -2.47 -12.11 0.79
N LYS A 22 -3.44 -12.80 0.22
CA LYS A 22 -3.92 -14.04 0.82
C LYS A 22 -2.88 -15.13 0.85
N LYS A 23 -1.86 -15.03 0.02
CA LYS A 23 -0.80 -16.02 -0.03
C LYS A 23 0.34 -15.72 0.93
N LEU A 24 0.32 -14.59 1.60
CA LEU A 24 1.38 -14.20 2.49
C LEU A 24 1.14 -14.73 3.90
N PRO A 25 2.20 -14.88 4.69
CA PRO A 25 2.02 -15.29 6.09
C PRO A 25 1.13 -14.29 6.83
N PRO A 26 0.35 -14.76 7.80
CA PRO A 26 -0.59 -13.86 8.49
C PRO A 26 0.08 -12.64 9.15
N ASP A 27 1.26 -12.81 9.70
CA ASP A 27 1.95 -11.70 10.34
C ASP A 27 2.38 -10.65 9.31
N VAL A 28 2.75 -11.10 8.11
CA VAL A 28 3.11 -10.17 7.05
C VAL A 28 1.86 -9.42 6.58
N CYS A 29 0.75 -10.12 6.45
CA CYS A 29 -0.51 -9.48 6.07
C CYS A 29 -0.90 -8.42 7.07
N ARG A 30 -0.76 -8.70 8.36
CA ARG A 30 -1.11 -7.74 9.39
C ARG A 30 -0.20 -6.51 9.33
N GLU A 31 1.08 -6.74 9.10
CA GLU A 31 2.01 -5.63 9.02
C GLU A 31 1.70 -4.73 7.82
N ILE A 32 1.41 -5.34 6.68
CA ILE A 32 1.06 -4.58 5.50
C ILE A 32 -0.23 -3.80 5.73
N GLY A 33 -1.22 -4.44 6.36
CA GLY A 33 -2.47 -3.77 6.68
C GLY A 33 -2.26 -2.57 7.59
N TYR A 34 -1.41 -2.73 8.59
CA TYR A 34 -1.11 -1.64 9.50
C TYR A 34 -0.43 -0.48 8.77
N ARG A 35 0.53 -0.80 7.90
CA ARG A 35 1.21 0.24 7.14
C ARG A 35 0.28 0.95 6.18
N LEU A 36 -0.66 0.22 5.59
CA LEU A 36 -1.64 0.85 4.72
C LEU A 36 -2.57 1.75 5.52
N HIS A 37 -2.89 1.36 6.74
CA HIS A 37 -3.70 2.20 7.62
C HIS A 37 -2.99 3.52 7.91
N LEU A 38 -1.70 3.47 8.21
CA LEU A 38 -0.93 4.68 8.45
C LEU A 38 -0.86 5.54 7.19
N LEU A 39 -0.74 4.89 6.04
CA LEU A 39 -0.67 5.60 4.79
C LEU A 39 -1.96 6.37 4.54
N GLN A 40 -3.09 5.79 4.89
CA GLN A 40 -4.37 6.45 4.73
C GLN A 40 -4.48 7.71 5.58
N GLN A 41 -3.84 7.70 6.73
CA GLN A 41 -3.97 8.81 7.65
C GLN A 41 -3.16 10.02 7.27
N ASP A 42 -1.91 9.83 6.91
CA ASP A 42 -1.07 10.97 6.59
C ASP A 42 0.01 10.66 5.57
N PHE A 43 -0.18 9.60 4.81
CA PHE A 43 0.77 9.20 3.76
C PHE A 43 2.15 8.92 4.32
N SER A 44 2.20 8.42 5.55
CA SER A 44 3.49 8.14 6.19
C SER A 44 3.94 6.72 5.90
N GLY A 45 5.25 6.49 6.05
CA GLY A 45 5.83 5.19 5.78
C GLY A 45 6.99 5.35 4.82
N GLU A 46 7.59 4.22 4.45
CA GLU A 46 8.68 4.24 3.48
C GLU A 46 8.09 4.22 2.09
N VAL A 47 7.66 5.37 1.63
CA VAL A 47 6.99 5.53 0.36
C VAL A 47 7.90 6.24 -0.62
N LYS A 48 7.97 5.71 -1.83
CA LYS A 48 8.79 6.30 -2.86
C LYS A 48 8.02 6.33 -4.16
N LYS A 49 8.09 7.47 -4.86
CA LYS A 49 7.43 7.57 -6.15
C LYS A 49 8.22 6.77 -7.18
N LEU A 50 7.50 6.07 -8.04
CA LEU A 50 8.15 5.26 -9.06
C LEU A 50 8.66 6.15 -10.17
N LYS A 51 9.85 5.81 -10.65
CA LYS A 51 10.49 6.56 -11.69
C LYS A 51 9.67 6.51 -12.96
N GLY A 52 9.52 7.65 -13.61
CA GLY A 52 8.80 7.69 -14.87
C GLY A 52 7.31 7.72 -14.73
N SER A 53 6.80 7.75 -13.51
CA SER A 53 5.36 7.78 -13.30
C SER A 53 4.98 9.05 -12.56
N GLN A 54 3.76 9.51 -12.79
CA GLN A 54 3.26 10.68 -12.12
C GLN A 54 2.53 10.36 -10.84
N ASN A 55 1.92 9.18 -10.76
CA ASN A 55 1.08 8.86 -9.63
C ASN A 55 1.26 7.45 -9.08
N GLU A 56 2.33 6.77 -9.45
CA GLU A 56 2.57 5.43 -8.94
C GLU A 56 3.65 5.44 -7.88
N TYR A 57 3.40 4.70 -6.81
CA TYR A 57 4.27 4.72 -5.64
C TYR A 57 4.55 3.31 -5.15
N ARG A 58 5.60 3.20 -4.37
CA ARG A 58 6.00 1.96 -3.75
C ARG A 58 6.05 2.17 -2.24
N LEU A 59 5.42 1.28 -1.50
CA LEU A 59 5.50 1.27 -0.04
C LEU A 59 6.34 0.07 0.35
N ARG A 60 7.39 0.31 1.10
CA ARG A 60 8.26 -0.76 1.56
C ARG A 60 7.81 -1.25 2.92
N VAL A 61 7.61 -2.56 3.04
CA VAL A 61 7.23 -3.19 4.30
C VAL A 61 8.15 -4.40 4.47
N GLY A 62 9.27 -4.20 5.16
CA GLY A 62 10.26 -5.27 5.31
C GLY A 62 10.78 -5.72 3.96
N ASP A 63 10.69 -7.02 3.69
CA ASP A 63 11.13 -7.57 2.42
C ASP A 63 10.06 -7.53 1.36
N TYR A 64 8.93 -6.92 1.67
CA TYR A 64 7.81 -6.86 0.74
C TYR A 64 7.62 -5.47 0.20
N ARG A 65 6.99 -5.39 -0.95
CA ARG A 65 6.70 -4.12 -1.59
C ARG A 65 5.24 -4.08 -1.95
N VAL A 66 4.63 -2.94 -1.70
CA VAL A 66 3.24 -2.70 -2.05
C VAL A 66 3.25 -1.59 -3.09
N LEU A 67 2.75 -1.89 -4.27
CA LEU A 67 2.69 -0.89 -5.33
C LEU A 67 1.28 -0.34 -5.41
N PHE A 68 1.15 0.96 -5.44
CA PHE A 68 -0.16 1.58 -5.50
C PHE A 68 -0.13 2.83 -6.36
N GLU A 69 -1.29 3.19 -6.81
CA GLU A 69 -1.50 4.38 -7.61
C GLU A 69 -2.32 5.36 -6.78
N LEU A 70 -1.95 6.63 -6.82
CA LEU A 70 -2.69 7.64 -6.09
C LEU A 70 -3.61 8.35 -7.07
N VAL A 71 -4.90 8.13 -6.93
CA VAL A 71 -5.90 8.71 -7.80
C VAL A 71 -6.73 9.68 -6.98
N GLY A 72 -6.45 10.98 -7.11
CA GLY A 72 -7.07 11.96 -6.26
C GLY A 72 -6.64 11.71 -4.82
N ARG A 73 -7.62 11.44 -3.97
CA ARG A 73 -7.32 11.13 -2.59
C ARG A 73 -7.53 9.65 -2.29
N ARG A 74 -7.41 8.81 -3.30
CA ARG A 74 -7.60 7.39 -3.13
C ARG A 74 -6.33 6.64 -3.47
N ILE A 75 -5.94 5.75 -2.57
CA ILE A 75 -4.80 4.87 -2.74
C ILE A 75 -5.30 3.58 -3.35
N VAL A 76 -4.84 3.24 -4.54
CA VAL A 76 -5.30 2.04 -5.25
C VAL A 76 -4.14 1.06 -5.30
N VAL A 77 -4.21 0.03 -4.46
CA VAL A 77 -3.14 -0.97 -4.39
C VAL A 77 -3.36 -1.99 -5.49
N TYR A 78 -2.37 -2.15 -6.36
CA TYR A 78 -2.52 -3.07 -7.48
C TYR A 78 -1.55 -4.24 -7.47
N THR A 79 -0.47 -4.17 -6.69
CA THR A 79 0.49 -5.27 -6.64
C THR A 79 1.12 -5.35 -5.26
N VAL A 80 1.26 -6.57 -4.76
CA VAL A 80 1.95 -6.83 -3.50
C VAL A 80 2.83 -8.05 -3.72
N GLY A 81 4.06 -8.00 -3.25
CA GLY A 81 4.93 -9.15 -3.39
C GLY A 81 6.29 -8.90 -2.77
N GLN A 82 7.14 -9.90 -2.85
CA GLN A 82 8.49 -9.75 -2.37
C GLN A 82 9.27 -8.89 -3.33
N ARG A 83 10.29 -8.24 -2.80
CA ARG A 83 11.10 -7.34 -3.59
C ARG A 83 11.59 -7.97 -4.89
N LYS A 84 12.13 -9.17 -4.80
CA LYS A 84 12.72 -9.81 -5.97
C LYS A 84 11.69 -10.17 -7.03
N ASP A 85 10.44 -10.33 -6.64
CA ASP A 85 9.39 -10.72 -7.57
C ASP A 85 8.77 -9.53 -8.27
N ILE A 86 8.85 -8.38 -7.65
CA ILE A 86 8.20 -7.18 -8.16
C ILE A 86 9.07 -6.45 -9.17
N TYR A 87 10.37 -6.49 -8.95
CA TYR A 87 11.27 -5.75 -9.82
C TYR A 87 11.97 -6.66 -10.80
N ARG A 88 11.25 -7.46 -11.49
CA ARG A 88 11.86 -8.34 -12.44
C ARG A 88 12.12 -7.68 -13.74
#